data_a1e92984131a6f82ab272a7739587cdd
#
_entry.id   a1e92984131a6f82ab272a7739587cdd
#
_cell.length_a   1.000
_cell.length_b   1.000
_cell.length_c   1.000
_cell.angle_alpha   90.00
_cell.angle_beta   90.00
_cell.angle_gamma   90.00
#
_symmetry.space_group_name_H-M   'P 1'
#
loop_
_entity.id
_entity.type
_entity.pdbx_description
1 polymer ?
#
loop_
_entity_poly.entity_id
_entity_poly.type
_entity_poly.pdbx_seq_one_letter_code
_entity_poly.pdbx_strand_id
1 'polypeptide(L)'
;IQLYDGDVILKEDVTEEERNEVQKELDTDKKVSVTAENLLKNIEISSGESSQEVYLDVPKDVEAFKKFVVIRDRKTKEIYSLDDKGAILTEKVAKLLEVNVGDKLTIDTDDGEKTVLISAICENYMGHYLYMTSEVYEKTFGEAPVYNSIYYRTQDRTTEEAKDVGENVMKCDGTLSISYTTSLKKQVDHMLESLDIVIIVLIISAGMLAFVVLYN
;
A
#
# COMPACT_ATOMS: atom_id res chain seq x y z
N ILE A 1 7.50 0.93 -1.33
CA ILE A 1 7.29 0.24 -2.62
C ILE A 1 6.66 -1.11 -2.32
N GLN A 2 5.50 -1.37 -2.89
CA GLN A 2 4.74 -2.60 -2.71
C GLN A 2 5.29 -3.71 -3.62
N LEU A 3 5.50 -4.89 -3.06
CA LEU A 3 6.05 -6.07 -3.72
C LEU A 3 5.14 -7.30 -3.63
N TYR A 4 3.96 -7.19 -3.00
CA TYR A 4 2.98 -8.27 -2.97
C TYR A 4 2.25 -8.40 -4.31
N ASP A 5 1.74 -9.57 -4.60
CA ASP A 5 0.98 -9.82 -5.83
C ASP A 5 -0.53 -9.67 -5.56
N GLY A 6 -0.96 -10.02 -4.35
CA GLY A 6 -2.32 -9.78 -3.88
C GLY A 6 -2.39 -9.46 -2.39
N ASP A 7 -3.49 -8.82 -2.02
CA ASP A 7 -3.88 -8.44 -0.66
C ASP A 7 -5.31 -8.95 -0.43
N VAL A 8 -5.45 -9.88 0.51
CA VAL A 8 -6.72 -10.45 0.93
C VAL A 8 -7.25 -9.65 2.10
N ILE A 9 -8.37 -8.97 1.92
CA ILE A 9 -9.07 -8.26 3.00
C ILE A 9 -10.11 -9.20 3.62
N LEU A 10 -10.05 -9.34 4.93
CA LEU A 10 -10.97 -10.14 5.72
C LEU A 10 -12.22 -9.33 6.09
N LYS A 11 -13.33 -10.02 6.37
CA LYS A 11 -14.54 -9.39 6.90
C LYS A 11 -14.30 -8.83 8.31
N GLU A 12 -15.02 -7.78 8.69
CA GLU A 12 -14.90 -7.16 10.02
C GLU A 12 -15.27 -8.12 11.15
N ASP A 13 -16.27 -8.96 10.92
CA ASP A 13 -16.81 -9.94 11.86
C ASP A 13 -16.21 -11.35 11.68
N VAL A 14 -15.07 -11.47 10.98
CA VAL A 14 -14.41 -12.74 10.72
C VAL A 14 -14.07 -13.48 12.01
N THR A 15 -14.53 -14.73 12.10
CA THR A 15 -14.18 -15.61 13.22
C THR A 15 -12.75 -16.15 13.09
N GLU A 16 -12.18 -16.66 14.19
CA GLU A 16 -10.86 -17.30 14.14
C GLU A 16 -10.84 -18.54 13.22
N GLU A 17 -11.95 -19.28 13.16
CA GLU A 17 -12.06 -20.46 12.29
C GLU A 17 -12.03 -20.04 10.81
N GLU A 18 -12.79 -19.03 10.42
CA GLU A 18 -12.81 -18.50 9.04
C GLU A 18 -11.46 -17.89 8.66
N ARG A 19 -10.81 -17.16 9.58
CA ARG A 19 -9.46 -16.62 9.37
C ARG A 19 -8.45 -17.75 9.11
N ASN A 20 -8.50 -18.80 9.94
CA ASN A 20 -7.64 -19.97 9.81
C ASN A 20 -7.90 -20.72 8.49
N GLU A 21 -9.14 -20.75 8.01
CA GLU A 21 -9.49 -21.32 6.70
C GLU A 21 -8.82 -20.53 5.57
N VAL A 22 -8.93 -19.20 5.59
CA VAL A 22 -8.29 -18.32 4.60
C VAL A 22 -6.76 -18.51 4.61
N GLN A 23 -6.16 -18.49 5.80
CA GLN A 23 -4.71 -18.70 5.92
C GLN A 23 -4.29 -20.08 5.43
N LYS A 24 -5.04 -21.13 5.76
CA LYS A 24 -4.77 -22.50 5.32
C LYS A 24 -4.89 -22.63 3.81
N GLU A 25 -5.88 -22.00 3.18
CA GLU A 25 -6.02 -22.01 1.72
C GLU A 25 -4.77 -21.39 1.07
N LEU A 26 -4.31 -20.24 1.57
CA LEU A 26 -3.08 -19.61 1.09
C LEU A 26 -1.84 -20.47 1.31
N ASP A 27 -1.70 -21.09 2.49
CA ASP A 27 -0.51 -21.90 2.85
C ASP A 27 -0.44 -23.23 2.11
N THR A 28 -1.58 -23.78 1.69
CA THR A 28 -1.65 -25.05 0.97
C THR A 28 -1.62 -24.90 -0.56
N ASP A 29 -1.90 -23.69 -1.08
CA ASP A 29 -1.79 -23.43 -2.51
C ASP A 29 -0.31 -23.38 -2.94
N LYS A 30 0.08 -24.31 -3.79
CA LYS A 30 1.46 -24.45 -4.30
C LYS A 30 1.96 -23.24 -5.08
N LYS A 31 1.05 -22.39 -5.54
CA LYS A 31 1.38 -21.16 -6.25
C LYS A 31 1.82 -20.06 -5.29
N VAL A 32 1.44 -20.12 -4.01
CA VAL A 32 1.82 -19.14 -3.00
C VAL A 32 3.23 -19.44 -2.48
N SER A 33 4.09 -18.43 -2.49
CA SER A 33 5.47 -18.54 -1.99
C SER A 33 5.62 -18.07 -0.56
N VAL A 34 4.87 -17.05 -0.17
CA VAL A 34 4.96 -16.44 1.16
C VAL A 34 3.71 -15.60 1.42
N THR A 35 3.32 -15.50 2.70
CA THR A 35 2.22 -14.68 3.21
C THR A 35 2.68 -13.79 4.36
N ALA A 36 1.96 -12.70 4.63
CA ALA A 36 2.13 -11.88 5.84
C ALA A 36 0.80 -11.26 6.25
N GLU A 37 0.46 -11.41 7.52
CA GLU A 37 -0.72 -10.77 8.11
C GLU A 37 -0.40 -9.32 8.54
N ASN A 38 -1.34 -8.42 8.31
CA ASN A 38 -1.26 -7.02 8.74
C ASN A 38 -2.64 -6.44 9.06
N LEU A 39 -2.65 -5.35 9.81
CA LEU A 39 -3.81 -4.48 9.93
C LEU A 39 -3.70 -3.42 8.82
N LEU A 40 -4.68 -3.38 7.94
CA LEU A 40 -4.82 -2.35 6.91
C LEU A 40 -6.13 -1.60 7.13
N LYS A 41 -6.06 -0.32 7.50
CA LYS A 41 -7.24 0.50 7.81
C LYS A 41 -7.09 1.88 7.19
N ASN A 42 -8.16 2.42 6.60
CA ASN A 42 -8.18 3.83 6.20
C ASN A 42 -8.42 4.70 7.42
N ILE A 43 -7.57 5.70 7.62
CA ILE A 43 -7.66 6.64 8.75
C ILE A 43 -7.43 8.06 8.25
N GLU A 44 -8.00 9.03 8.97
CA GLU A 44 -7.68 10.44 8.78
C GLU A 44 -6.58 10.86 9.74
N ILE A 45 -5.56 11.53 9.20
CA ILE A 45 -4.47 12.11 9.98
C ILE A 45 -4.39 13.60 9.71
N SER A 46 -4.00 14.37 10.72
CA SER A 46 -3.98 15.83 10.64
C SER A 46 -2.72 16.45 11.25
N SER A 47 -2.41 17.66 10.81
CA SER A 47 -1.40 18.55 11.39
C SER A 47 -1.87 19.99 11.22
N GLY A 48 -2.12 20.69 12.31
CA GLY A 48 -2.74 22.02 12.28
C GLY A 48 -4.14 21.98 11.66
N GLU A 49 -4.37 22.79 10.61
CA GLU A 49 -5.64 22.86 9.89
C GLU A 49 -5.72 21.92 8.68
N SER A 50 -4.65 21.17 8.38
CA SER A 50 -4.58 20.28 7.23
C SER A 50 -4.83 18.84 7.64
N SER A 51 -5.69 18.12 6.90
CA SER A 51 -5.94 16.69 7.09
C SER A 51 -5.76 15.90 5.80
N GLN A 52 -5.49 14.62 5.92
CA GLN A 52 -5.32 13.67 4.82
C GLN A 52 -5.79 12.28 5.21
N GLU A 53 -6.49 11.60 4.29
CA GLU A 53 -6.76 10.17 4.41
C GLU A 53 -5.54 9.35 4.01
N VAL A 54 -5.19 8.37 4.84
CA VAL A 54 -4.07 7.45 4.59
C VAL A 54 -4.44 6.03 4.98
N TYR A 55 -3.78 5.07 4.38
CA TYR A 55 -3.80 3.69 4.84
C TYR A 55 -2.81 3.53 6.00
N LEU A 56 -3.33 3.18 7.17
CA LEU A 56 -2.55 2.69 8.29
C LEU A 56 -2.23 1.22 8.03
N ASP A 57 -0.95 0.87 7.99
CA ASP A 57 -0.48 -0.48 7.73
C ASP A 57 0.43 -0.94 8.88
N VAL A 58 -0.05 -1.91 9.64
CA VAL A 58 0.61 -2.44 10.85
C VAL A 58 0.85 -3.93 10.67
N PRO A 59 2.09 -4.35 10.38
CA PRO A 59 2.40 -5.75 10.22
C PRO A 59 2.37 -6.51 11.56
N LYS A 60 1.91 -7.76 11.52
CA LYS A 60 2.02 -8.71 12.62
C LYS A 60 3.47 -9.14 12.86
N ASP A 61 4.22 -9.32 11.78
CA ASP A 61 5.64 -9.66 11.78
C ASP A 61 6.41 -8.73 10.84
N VAL A 62 7.25 -7.87 11.42
CA VAL A 62 8.06 -6.88 10.68
C VAL A 62 9.04 -7.54 9.70
N GLU A 63 9.63 -8.69 10.06
CA GLU A 63 10.58 -9.38 9.18
C GLU A 63 9.89 -10.05 7.99
N ALA A 64 8.71 -10.62 8.20
CA ALA A 64 7.89 -11.13 7.10
C ALA A 64 7.44 -9.99 6.18
N PHE A 65 7.02 -8.85 6.75
CA PHE A 65 6.54 -7.68 6.02
C PHE A 65 7.58 -7.07 5.06
N LYS A 66 8.86 -7.07 5.42
CA LYS A 66 9.95 -6.59 4.55
C LYS A 66 10.02 -7.30 3.20
N LYS A 67 9.46 -8.50 3.09
CA LYS A 67 9.37 -9.22 1.83
C LYS A 67 8.30 -8.65 0.91
N PHE A 68 7.32 -7.90 1.45
CA PHE A 68 6.15 -7.38 0.75
C PHE A 68 6.20 -5.87 0.52
N VAL A 69 6.84 -5.14 1.44
CA VAL A 69 6.92 -3.68 1.36
C VAL A 69 8.35 -3.23 1.61
N VAL A 70 8.92 -2.52 0.65
CA VAL A 70 10.22 -1.87 0.80
C VAL A 70 9.98 -0.42 1.16
N ILE A 71 10.33 -0.06 2.39
CA ILE A 71 10.25 1.30 2.92
C ILE A 71 11.64 1.93 2.79
N ARG A 72 11.77 2.99 1.99
CA ARG A 72 13.09 3.63 1.77
C ARG A 72 12.99 5.12 1.53
N ASP A 73 14.07 5.84 1.76
CA ASP A 73 14.20 7.25 1.35
C ASP A 73 14.25 7.39 -0.18
N ARG A 74 13.61 8.43 -0.71
CA ARG A 74 13.57 8.67 -2.16
C ARG A 74 14.91 9.09 -2.74
N LYS A 75 15.69 9.88 -2.01
CA LYS A 75 16.94 10.48 -2.50
C LYS A 75 18.14 9.58 -2.23
N THR A 76 18.29 9.14 -0.99
CA THR A 76 19.44 8.33 -0.54
C THR A 76 19.30 6.87 -0.88
N LYS A 77 18.06 6.39 -1.11
CA LYS A 77 17.71 4.97 -1.28
C LYS A 77 17.98 4.12 -0.04
N GLU A 78 18.25 4.73 1.09
CA GLU A 78 18.40 4.06 2.37
C GLU A 78 17.10 3.34 2.74
N ILE A 79 17.20 2.06 3.10
CA ILE A 79 16.07 1.24 3.49
C ILE A 79 15.83 1.42 4.98
N TYR A 80 14.61 1.81 5.33
CA TYR A 80 14.16 1.92 6.72
C TYR A 80 13.52 0.60 7.18
N SER A 81 13.82 0.24 8.41
CA SER A 81 13.09 -0.81 9.13
C SER A 81 12.06 -0.15 10.03
N LEU A 82 10.86 -0.74 10.12
CA LEU A 82 9.92 -0.36 11.15
C LEU A 82 10.53 -0.63 12.52
N ASP A 83 10.51 0.37 13.39
CA ASP A 83 10.97 0.27 14.79
C ASP A 83 9.95 0.95 15.72
N ASP A 84 10.16 0.81 17.03
CA ASP A 84 9.21 1.29 18.04
C ASP A 84 9.40 2.77 18.42
N LYS A 85 10.18 3.53 17.63
CA LYS A 85 10.40 4.96 17.85
C LYS A 85 9.24 5.81 17.37
N GLY A 86 8.49 5.34 16.38
CA GLY A 86 7.35 6.08 15.81
C GLY A 86 6.86 5.48 14.51
N ALA A 87 6.05 6.24 13.80
CA ALA A 87 5.48 5.85 12.52
C ALA A 87 6.31 6.38 11.34
N ILE A 88 6.26 5.68 10.20
CA ILE A 88 6.88 6.10 8.95
C ILE A 88 5.80 6.58 7.99
N LEU A 89 5.89 7.83 7.55
CA LEU A 89 4.91 8.49 6.70
C LEU A 89 5.40 8.56 5.25
N THR A 90 4.49 8.46 4.28
CA THR A 90 4.84 8.66 2.86
C THR A 90 5.10 10.13 2.53
N GLU A 91 6.12 10.41 1.70
CA GLU A 91 6.64 11.75 1.38
C GLU A 91 5.56 12.71 0.85
N LYS A 92 4.62 12.22 0.04
CA LYS A 92 3.54 13.04 -0.51
C LYS A 92 2.66 13.62 0.59
N VAL A 93 2.29 12.78 1.55
CA VAL A 93 1.45 13.19 2.69
C VAL A 93 2.22 14.13 3.61
N ALA A 94 3.49 13.81 3.91
CA ALA A 94 4.33 14.69 4.71
C ALA A 94 4.41 16.12 4.13
N LYS A 95 4.47 16.25 2.80
CA LYS A 95 4.44 17.55 2.13
C LYS A 95 3.08 18.25 2.20
N LEU A 96 1.98 17.49 2.07
CA LEU A 96 0.63 18.05 2.13
C LEU A 96 0.27 18.55 3.52
N LEU A 97 0.76 17.86 4.56
CA LEU A 97 0.58 18.23 5.97
C LEU A 97 1.69 19.18 6.51
N GLU A 98 2.70 19.51 5.69
CA GLU A 98 3.85 20.33 6.04
C GLU A 98 4.63 19.82 7.28
N VAL A 99 4.74 18.49 7.41
CA VAL A 99 5.39 17.82 8.55
C VAL A 99 6.75 17.23 8.18
N ASN A 100 7.61 17.09 9.17
CA ASN A 100 8.96 16.57 9.06
C ASN A 100 9.19 15.40 10.05
N VAL A 101 10.31 14.71 9.91
CA VAL A 101 10.76 13.72 10.89
C VAL A 101 10.95 14.42 12.25
N GLY A 102 10.39 13.82 13.29
CA GLY A 102 10.38 14.36 14.65
C GLY A 102 9.09 15.11 15.03
N ASP A 103 8.24 15.46 14.07
CA ASP A 103 6.95 16.06 14.33
C ASP A 103 5.93 15.00 14.80
N LYS A 104 4.84 15.46 15.43
CA LYS A 104 3.72 14.63 15.83
C LYS A 104 2.56 14.80 14.86
N LEU A 105 1.96 13.68 14.47
CA LEU A 105 0.70 13.64 13.75
C LEU A 105 -0.45 13.39 14.70
N THR A 106 -1.59 14.00 14.45
CA THR A 106 -2.87 13.65 15.08
C THR A 106 -3.59 12.65 14.21
N ILE A 107 -4.15 11.63 14.81
CA ILE A 107 -4.99 10.60 14.18
C ILE A 107 -6.38 10.76 14.76
N ASP A 108 -7.36 10.99 13.91
CA ASP A 108 -8.77 11.08 14.31
C ASP A 108 -9.36 9.68 14.47
N THR A 109 -9.95 9.41 15.62
CA THR A 109 -10.62 8.14 15.94
C THR A 109 -11.96 8.39 16.60
N ASP A 110 -12.83 7.38 16.59
CA ASP A 110 -14.15 7.45 17.26
C ASP A 110 -14.02 7.75 18.76
N ASP A 111 -12.93 7.32 19.39
CA ASP A 111 -12.62 7.55 20.81
C ASP A 111 -11.84 8.87 21.08
N GLY A 112 -11.71 9.72 20.08
CA GLY A 112 -10.99 10.99 20.14
C GLY A 112 -9.63 10.99 19.45
N GLU A 113 -8.94 12.11 19.55
CA GLU A 113 -7.65 12.30 18.90
C GLU A 113 -6.52 11.50 19.58
N LYS A 114 -5.72 10.84 18.77
CA LYS A 114 -4.49 10.15 19.18
C LYS A 114 -3.29 10.85 18.52
N THR A 115 -2.11 10.70 19.08
CA THR A 115 -0.90 11.30 18.49
C THR A 115 0.20 10.29 18.32
N VAL A 116 0.91 10.35 17.19
CA VAL A 116 2.06 9.51 16.89
C VAL A 116 3.24 10.35 16.39
N LEU A 117 4.47 9.96 16.77
CA LEU A 117 5.70 10.60 16.30
C LEU A 117 6.06 10.09 14.90
N ILE A 118 6.49 10.98 14.01
CA ILE A 118 7.06 10.61 12.71
C ILE A 118 8.54 10.25 12.91
N SER A 119 8.89 8.98 12.78
CA SER A 119 10.27 8.48 12.89
C SER A 119 11.05 8.56 11.57
N ALA A 120 10.36 8.44 10.42
CA ALA A 120 10.95 8.57 9.10
C ALA A 120 9.91 8.98 8.05
N ILE A 121 10.39 9.47 6.89
CA ILE A 121 9.57 9.76 5.72
C ILE A 121 10.09 8.90 4.56
N CYS A 122 9.19 8.16 3.88
CA CYS A 122 9.57 7.23 2.83
C CYS A 122 8.97 7.58 1.47
N GLU A 123 9.62 7.11 0.39
CA GLU A 123 9.03 7.21 -0.94
C GLU A 123 7.85 6.27 -1.11
N ASN A 124 6.78 6.76 -1.71
CA ASN A 124 5.74 5.92 -2.28
C ASN A 124 5.10 6.63 -3.48
N TYR A 125 4.79 5.87 -4.53
CA TYR A 125 4.24 6.40 -5.77
C TYR A 125 2.73 6.15 -5.90
N MET A 126 2.21 5.18 -5.16
CA MET A 126 0.82 4.76 -5.21
C MET A 126 0.25 4.66 -3.81
N GLY A 127 -0.80 5.45 -3.55
CA GLY A 127 -1.46 5.53 -2.26
C GLY A 127 -0.69 6.35 -1.22
N HIS A 128 -1.33 6.61 -0.12
CA HIS A 128 -0.84 7.35 1.04
C HIS A 128 -0.81 6.39 2.22
N TYR A 129 0.34 6.22 2.85
CA TYR A 129 0.51 5.24 3.91
C TYR A 129 1.16 5.83 5.15
N LEU A 130 0.72 5.33 6.28
CA LEU A 130 1.35 5.46 7.59
C LEU A 130 1.69 4.05 8.09
N TYR A 131 2.97 3.76 8.21
CA TYR A 131 3.46 2.46 8.68
C TYR A 131 3.90 2.55 10.13
N MET A 132 3.56 1.57 10.96
CA MET A 132 4.06 1.47 12.33
C MET A 132 4.12 0.02 12.79
N THR A 133 4.89 -0.25 13.85
CA THR A 133 4.91 -1.56 14.50
C THR A 133 3.66 -1.77 15.35
N SER A 134 3.36 -3.02 15.70
CA SER A 134 2.28 -3.35 16.63
C SER A 134 2.46 -2.66 17.98
N GLU A 135 3.71 -2.51 18.46
CA GLU A 135 4.02 -1.82 19.71
C GLU A 135 3.72 -0.31 19.64
N VAL A 136 4.05 0.34 18.53
CA VAL A 136 3.70 1.76 18.33
C VAL A 136 2.19 1.91 18.23
N TYR A 137 1.50 0.98 17.57
CA TYR A 137 0.05 0.95 17.47
C TYR A 137 -0.58 0.86 18.87
N GLU A 138 -0.19 -0.13 19.67
CA GLU A 138 -0.71 -0.32 21.04
C GLU A 138 -0.47 0.90 21.94
N LYS A 139 0.71 1.52 21.86
CA LYS A 139 1.02 2.75 22.59
C LYS A 139 0.16 3.95 22.15
N THR A 140 -0.20 4.00 20.86
CA THR A 140 -0.98 5.11 20.28
C THR A 140 -2.47 4.95 20.54
N PHE A 141 -3.02 3.75 20.29
CA PHE A 141 -4.46 3.50 20.34
C PHE A 141 -4.92 2.93 21.68
N GLY A 142 -4.01 2.31 22.46
CA GLY A 142 -4.33 1.70 23.76
C GLY A 142 -4.90 0.29 23.65
N GLU A 143 -4.90 -0.32 22.47
CA GLU A 143 -5.40 -1.64 22.17
C GLU A 143 -4.47 -2.37 21.19
N ALA A 144 -4.51 -3.71 21.19
CA ALA A 144 -3.76 -4.51 20.23
C ALA A 144 -4.38 -4.42 18.81
N PRO A 145 -3.54 -4.43 17.74
CA PRO A 145 -4.05 -4.40 16.38
C PRO A 145 -4.85 -5.67 16.03
N VAL A 146 -6.02 -5.50 15.42
CA VAL A 146 -6.81 -6.60 14.85
C VAL A 146 -6.43 -6.73 13.39
N TYR A 147 -5.68 -7.77 13.04
CA TYR A 147 -5.20 -7.99 11.68
C TYR A 147 -6.36 -8.41 10.77
N ASN A 148 -6.57 -7.66 9.69
CA ASN A 148 -7.67 -7.81 8.75
C ASN A 148 -7.23 -7.95 7.30
N SER A 149 -5.94 -8.05 7.05
CA SER A 149 -5.36 -8.16 5.71
C SER A 149 -4.26 -9.21 5.68
N ILE A 150 -4.16 -9.93 4.57
CA ILE A 150 -3.10 -10.92 4.33
C ILE A 150 -2.47 -10.64 2.97
N TYR A 151 -1.24 -10.16 2.96
CA TYR A 151 -0.44 -10.05 1.75
C TYR A 151 0.05 -11.42 1.31
N TYR A 152 0.01 -11.70 0.01
CA TYR A 152 0.61 -12.90 -0.54
C TYR A 152 1.45 -12.61 -1.80
N ARG A 153 2.43 -13.46 -2.04
CA ARG A 153 3.22 -13.51 -3.26
C ARG A 153 3.15 -14.88 -3.88
N THR A 154 3.09 -14.91 -5.20
CA THR A 154 3.09 -16.15 -5.97
C THR A 154 4.52 -16.54 -6.38
N GLN A 155 4.69 -17.81 -6.80
CA GLN A 155 6.00 -18.35 -7.21
C GLN A 155 6.52 -17.63 -8.47
N ASP A 156 5.70 -17.57 -9.52
CA ASP A 156 6.08 -16.99 -10.82
C ASP A 156 5.76 -15.50 -10.92
N ARG A 157 5.06 -14.94 -9.92
CA ARG A 157 4.70 -13.53 -9.85
C ARG A 157 3.94 -13.02 -11.07
N THR A 158 3.13 -13.87 -11.68
CA THR A 158 2.28 -13.52 -12.80
C THR A 158 0.92 -13.01 -12.34
N THR A 159 0.29 -12.18 -13.16
CA THR A 159 -1.08 -11.70 -12.88
C THR A 159 -2.08 -12.85 -12.88
N GLU A 160 -1.86 -13.87 -13.71
CA GLU A 160 -2.72 -15.03 -13.82
C GLU A 160 -2.66 -15.89 -12.55
N GLU A 161 -1.44 -16.20 -12.09
CA GLU A 161 -1.26 -16.91 -10.83
C GLU A 161 -1.87 -16.19 -9.63
N ALA A 162 -1.64 -14.86 -9.54
CA ALA A 162 -2.21 -14.06 -8.45
C ALA A 162 -3.75 -14.09 -8.46
N LYS A 163 -4.37 -14.08 -9.65
CA LYS A 163 -5.83 -14.17 -9.79
C LYS A 163 -6.36 -15.55 -9.45
N ASP A 164 -5.69 -16.60 -9.92
CA ASP A 164 -6.10 -17.98 -9.62
C ASP A 164 -6.11 -18.26 -8.11
N VAL A 165 -5.05 -17.83 -7.41
CA VAL A 165 -4.98 -17.89 -5.94
C VAL A 165 -6.14 -17.09 -5.32
N GLY A 166 -6.35 -15.86 -5.80
CA GLY A 166 -7.41 -15.01 -5.30
C GLY A 166 -8.81 -15.60 -5.52
N GLU A 167 -9.09 -16.20 -6.66
CA GLU A 167 -10.37 -16.85 -6.93
C GLU A 167 -10.65 -18.03 -5.97
N ASN A 168 -9.62 -18.74 -5.53
CA ASN A 168 -9.76 -19.79 -4.53
C ASN A 168 -10.03 -19.22 -3.15
N VAL A 169 -9.26 -18.24 -2.74
CA VAL A 169 -9.40 -17.55 -1.45
C VAL A 169 -10.74 -16.82 -1.32
N MET A 170 -11.28 -16.28 -2.42
CA MET A 170 -12.62 -15.66 -2.44
C MET A 170 -13.77 -16.63 -2.13
N LYS A 171 -13.54 -17.94 -2.19
CA LYS A 171 -14.54 -18.96 -1.82
C LYS A 171 -14.61 -19.18 -0.32
N CYS A 172 -13.59 -18.76 0.44
CA CYS A 172 -13.57 -18.84 1.90
C CYS A 172 -14.52 -17.79 2.49
N ASP A 173 -15.34 -18.18 3.45
CA ASP A 173 -16.37 -17.32 4.03
C ASP A 173 -15.79 -16.09 4.75
N GLY A 174 -14.56 -16.17 5.28
CA GLY A 174 -13.86 -15.06 5.94
C GLY A 174 -13.35 -13.96 5.02
N THR A 175 -13.34 -14.17 3.69
CA THR A 175 -12.81 -13.20 2.72
C THR A 175 -13.86 -12.17 2.34
N LEU A 176 -13.50 -10.87 2.44
CA LEU A 176 -14.32 -9.76 1.98
C LEU A 176 -14.00 -9.40 0.54
N SER A 177 -12.72 -9.20 0.22
CA SER A 177 -12.27 -8.79 -1.11
C SER A 177 -10.78 -9.10 -1.30
N ILE A 178 -10.33 -9.03 -2.57
CA ILE A 178 -8.92 -9.17 -2.92
C ILE A 178 -8.50 -8.03 -3.84
N SER A 179 -7.40 -7.38 -3.50
CA SER A 179 -6.75 -6.36 -4.31
C SER A 179 -5.48 -6.93 -4.94
N TYR A 180 -5.24 -6.65 -6.23
CA TYR A 180 -4.06 -7.13 -6.96
C TYR A 180 -3.17 -5.95 -7.36
N THR A 181 -1.92 -5.98 -6.95
CA THR A 181 -0.93 -4.94 -7.30
C THR A 181 -0.65 -4.91 -8.80
N THR A 182 -0.69 -6.06 -9.46
CA THR A 182 -0.50 -6.18 -10.91
C THR A 182 -1.60 -5.53 -11.74
N SER A 183 -2.82 -5.43 -11.21
CA SER A 183 -3.94 -4.73 -11.87
C SER A 183 -3.69 -3.23 -11.95
N LEU A 184 -3.15 -2.64 -10.90
CA LEU A 184 -2.77 -1.22 -10.83
C LEU A 184 -1.64 -0.90 -11.80
N LYS A 185 -0.63 -1.77 -11.88
CA LYS A 185 0.47 -1.62 -12.84
C LYS A 185 -0.03 -1.62 -14.28
N LYS A 186 -0.91 -2.55 -14.65
CA LYS A 186 -1.53 -2.59 -15.98
C LYS A 186 -2.34 -1.34 -16.31
N GLN A 187 -3.10 -0.80 -15.35
CA GLN A 187 -3.84 0.44 -15.55
C GLN A 187 -2.90 1.62 -15.84
N VAL A 188 -1.79 1.71 -15.11
CA VAL A 188 -0.76 2.74 -15.36
C VAL A 188 -0.11 2.54 -16.73
N ASP A 189 0.25 1.31 -17.10
CA ASP A 189 0.84 1.00 -18.41
C ASP A 189 -0.11 1.38 -19.56
N HIS A 190 -1.40 1.08 -19.47
CA HIS A 190 -2.41 1.50 -20.45
C HIS A 190 -2.59 3.02 -20.51
N MET A 191 -2.50 3.72 -19.38
CA MET A 191 -2.50 5.19 -19.36
C MET A 191 -1.28 5.75 -20.09
N LEU A 192 -0.10 5.17 -19.90
CA LEU A 192 1.13 5.58 -20.58
C LEU A 192 1.06 5.31 -22.08
N GLU A 193 0.56 4.15 -22.51
CA GLU A 193 0.34 3.84 -23.94
C GLU A 193 -0.60 4.85 -24.61
N SER A 194 -1.63 5.30 -23.92
CA SER A 194 -2.53 6.33 -24.48
C SER A 194 -1.87 7.69 -24.64
N LEU A 195 -0.92 8.05 -23.76
CA LEU A 195 -0.11 9.25 -23.88
C LEU A 195 0.86 9.19 -25.07
N ASP A 196 1.43 8.03 -25.37
CA ASP A 196 2.31 7.83 -26.52
C ASP A 196 1.59 8.11 -27.83
N ILE A 197 0.33 7.71 -27.96
CA ILE A 197 -0.50 8.03 -29.14
C ILE A 197 -0.67 9.56 -29.30
N VAL A 198 -0.93 10.28 -28.21
CA VAL A 198 -1.06 11.74 -28.22
C VAL A 198 0.25 12.41 -28.66
N ILE A 199 1.39 11.92 -28.16
CA ILE A 199 2.72 12.43 -28.54
C ILE A 199 2.97 12.24 -30.04
N ILE A 200 2.66 11.06 -30.59
CA ILE A 200 2.80 10.77 -32.02
C ILE A 200 1.93 11.74 -32.86
N VAL A 201 0.69 11.96 -32.47
CA VAL A 201 -0.23 12.89 -33.17
C VAL A 201 0.32 14.32 -33.13
N LEU A 202 0.88 14.76 -31.99
CA LEU A 202 1.50 16.08 -31.86
C LEU A 202 2.75 16.23 -32.75
N ILE A 203 3.61 15.20 -32.83
CA ILE A 203 4.81 15.19 -33.68
C ILE A 203 4.41 15.29 -35.15
N ILE A 204 3.42 14.50 -35.58
CA ILE A 204 2.91 14.53 -36.98
C ILE A 204 2.34 15.91 -37.31
N SER A 205 1.50 16.46 -36.40
CA SER A 205 0.87 17.77 -36.58
C SER A 205 1.90 18.90 -36.66
N ALA A 206 2.92 18.87 -35.79
CA ALA A 206 4.01 19.84 -35.81
C ALA A 206 4.85 19.72 -37.08
N GLY A 207 5.11 18.50 -37.55
CA GLY A 207 5.81 18.24 -38.81
C GLY A 207 5.05 18.76 -40.01
N MET A 208 3.72 18.53 -40.06
CA MET A 208 2.88 19.08 -41.13
C MET A 208 2.86 20.61 -41.13
N LEU A 209 2.77 21.24 -39.95
CA LEU A 209 2.81 22.69 -39.85
C LEU A 209 4.14 23.27 -40.31
N ALA A 210 5.26 22.67 -39.89
CA ALA A 210 6.59 23.07 -40.33
C ALA A 210 6.76 22.93 -41.85
N PHE A 211 6.22 21.85 -42.42
CA PHE A 211 6.23 21.65 -43.89
C PHE A 211 5.47 22.74 -44.63
N VAL A 212 4.24 23.07 -44.15
CA VAL A 212 3.43 24.15 -44.76
C VAL A 212 4.13 25.50 -44.69
N VAL A 213 4.79 25.81 -43.55
CA VAL A 213 5.54 27.07 -43.39
C VAL A 213 6.78 27.15 -44.30
N LEU A 214 7.44 26.01 -44.53
CA LEU A 214 8.64 25.95 -45.38
C LEU A 214 8.33 26.08 -46.90
N TYR A 215 7.12 25.65 -47.31
CA TYR A 215 6.70 25.65 -48.71
C TYR A 215 5.82 26.84 -49.12
N ASN A 216 5.47 27.73 -48.17
CA ASN A 216 4.72 28.96 -48.46
C ASN A 216 5.67 30.16 -48.46
#